data_6bf6a4b7d35acb0e1069f5f42a6671ce
#
_entry.id   6bf6a4b7d35acb0e1069f5f42a6671ce
#
_cell.length_a   1.000
_cell.length_b   1.000
_cell.length_c   1.000
_cell.angle_alpha   90.00
_cell.angle_beta   90.00
_cell.angle_gamma   90.00
#
_symmetry.space_group_name_H-M   'P 1'
#
loop_
_entity.id
_entity.type
_entity.pdbx_description
1 polymer ?
#
loop_
_entity_poly.entity_id
_entity_poly.type
_entity_poly.pdbx_seq_one_letter_code
_entity_poly.pdbx_strand_id
1 'polypeptide(L)'
;LQKYIGIAINIGKEFGQSLNFVSMSSNPNIKWSTKHFSELTVDELYAILRLRSEVFVVEQNCVFLDMDNNDQKAYHTMGWIGDELVASTRLFDIDQSYPGYQSIGRVVCSPRHRGIGAGKELMKYSIAECERLFGKHPIKIGAQLYLKKFYGELGWEQAGEMYYEDDIEHIPMIRK
;
A
#
# COMPACT_ATOMS: atom_id res chain seq x y z
N LEU A 1 -26.57 -6.63 6.47
CA LEU A 1 -25.51 -5.84 7.11
C LEU A 1 -24.26 -6.00 6.24
N GLN A 2 -24.12 -5.10 5.26
CA GLN A 2 -23.00 -5.10 4.32
C GLN A 2 -21.80 -4.45 5.02
N LYS A 3 -20.86 -5.28 5.48
CA LYS A 3 -19.60 -4.80 6.06
C LYS A 3 -18.67 -4.39 4.91
N TYR A 4 -18.37 -3.12 4.82
CA TYR A 4 -17.35 -2.61 3.90
C TYR A 4 -15.98 -2.95 4.46
N ILE A 5 -15.33 -3.92 3.85
CA ILE A 5 -13.92 -4.25 4.07
C ILE A 5 -13.16 -3.64 2.90
N GLY A 6 -12.37 -2.62 3.13
CA GLY A 6 -11.68 -1.93 2.05
C GLY A 6 -10.27 -1.54 2.40
N ILE A 7 -9.30 -1.97 1.58
CA ILE A 7 -8.16 -1.09 1.36
C ILE A 7 -8.77 0.20 0.86
N ALA A 8 -8.52 1.19 1.57
CA ALA A 8 -9.20 2.43 1.44
C ALA A 8 -8.66 3.25 0.28
N ILE A 9 -8.99 2.87 -0.90
CA ILE A 9 -9.00 3.74 -2.06
C ILE A 9 -10.47 3.92 -2.42
N ASN A 10 -11.11 4.94 -1.82
CA ASN A 10 -12.48 5.28 -2.16
C ASN A 10 -12.48 6.05 -3.48
N ILE A 11 -13.06 5.44 -4.52
CA ILE A 11 -13.45 6.15 -5.73
C ILE A 11 -14.77 6.85 -5.38
N GLY A 12 -14.72 8.17 -5.19
CA GLY A 12 -15.86 8.98 -4.81
C GLY A 12 -17.07 8.73 -5.69
N LYS A 13 -18.21 8.36 -5.07
CA LYS A 13 -19.53 8.50 -5.68
C LYS A 13 -20.06 9.91 -5.36
N GLU A 14 -20.29 10.66 -6.41
CA GLU A 14 -20.91 11.97 -6.35
C GLU A 14 -22.33 11.87 -5.74
N PHE A 15 -22.55 12.63 -4.66
CA PHE A 15 -23.88 13.11 -4.30
C PHE A 15 -23.87 14.62 -4.42
N GLY A 16 -24.69 15.13 -5.33
CA GLY A 16 -24.81 16.54 -5.60
C GLY A 16 -25.38 17.32 -4.43
N GLN A 17 -24.62 18.29 -3.96
CA GLN A 17 -25.11 19.53 -3.39
C GLN A 17 -24.11 20.64 -3.71
N SER A 18 -24.64 21.69 -4.36
CA SER A 18 -23.93 22.90 -4.74
C SER A 18 -23.49 23.66 -3.48
N LEU A 19 -22.20 23.61 -3.18
CA LEU A 19 -21.53 24.54 -2.30
C LEU A 19 -20.37 25.15 -3.09
N ASN A 20 -20.28 26.49 -3.08
CA ASN A 20 -19.25 27.27 -3.76
C ASN A 20 -17.86 26.79 -3.35
N PHE A 21 -17.23 26.00 -4.22
CA PHE A 21 -15.91 25.45 -4.04
C PHE A 21 -14.88 26.49 -4.47
N VAL A 22 -14.21 27.11 -3.53
CA VAL A 22 -12.93 27.77 -3.80
C VAL A 22 -11.97 26.67 -4.24
N SER A 23 -11.65 26.67 -5.53
CA SER A 23 -10.70 25.74 -6.14
C SER A 23 -9.31 25.94 -5.50
N MET A 24 -9.00 25.13 -4.50
CA MET A 24 -7.63 24.86 -4.09
C MET A 24 -7.27 23.44 -4.56
N SER A 25 -6.98 23.28 -5.84
CA SER A 25 -6.38 22.06 -6.37
C SER A 25 -4.86 22.10 -6.14
N SER A 26 -4.43 21.89 -4.92
CA SER A 26 -3.09 21.39 -4.66
C SER A 26 -3.25 20.09 -3.86
N ASN A 27 -3.01 18.96 -4.54
CA ASN A 27 -2.78 17.72 -3.80
C ASN A 27 -1.76 18.03 -2.71
N PRO A 28 -2.01 17.65 -1.45
CA PRO A 28 -1.04 17.90 -0.39
C PRO A 28 0.29 17.28 -0.82
N ASN A 29 1.37 18.05 -0.71
CA ASN A 29 2.71 17.60 -1.13
C ASN A 29 3.17 16.46 -0.22
N ILE A 30 3.06 15.23 -0.70
CA ILE A 30 3.53 14.04 0.03
C ILE A 30 5.05 13.95 -0.15
N LYS A 31 5.78 13.95 0.96
CA LYS A 31 7.22 13.70 0.97
C LYS A 31 7.47 12.20 1.05
N TRP A 32 8.09 11.65 0.03
CA TRP A 32 8.41 10.22 -0.05
C TRP A 32 9.84 9.94 0.41
N SER A 33 10.01 8.82 1.10
CA SER A 33 11.32 8.28 1.47
C SER A 33 11.26 6.76 1.55
N THR A 34 12.41 6.09 1.33
CA THR A 34 12.55 4.65 1.51
C THR A 34 13.80 4.36 2.33
N LYS A 35 13.66 3.54 3.38
CA LYS A 35 14.75 3.13 4.25
C LYS A 35 14.72 1.62 4.49
N HIS A 36 15.88 1.01 4.63
CA HIS A 36 15.97 -0.33 5.20
C HIS A 36 15.53 -0.30 6.67
N PHE A 37 14.97 -1.40 7.17
CA PHE A 37 14.51 -1.50 8.56
C PHE A 37 15.53 -1.00 9.58
N SER A 38 16.80 -1.34 9.41
CA SER A 38 17.89 -0.94 10.32
C SER A 38 18.21 0.57 10.32
N GLU A 39 17.69 1.30 9.34
CA GLU A 39 17.88 2.76 9.20
C GLU A 39 16.66 3.55 9.70
N LEU A 40 15.57 2.85 10.03
CA LEU A 40 14.37 3.49 10.59
C LEU A 40 14.65 4.03 11.98
N THR A 41 14.20 5.24 12.24
CA THR A 41 14.11 5.74 13.62
C THR A 41 12.98 5.01 14.36
N VAL A 42 12.99 5.07 15.67
CA VAL A 42 11.91 4.50 16.51
C VAL A 42 10.56 5.13 16.16
N ASP A 43 10.53 6.44 15.90
CA ASP A 43 9.30 7.16 15.56
C ASP A 43 8.77 6.75 14.18
N GLU A 44 9.65 6.58 13.18
CA GLU A 44 9.26 6.08 11.85
C GLU A 44 8.71 4.66 11.93
N LEU A 45 9.38 3.78 12.64
CA LEU A 45 8.91 2.40 12.84
C LEU A 45 7.56 2.39 13.55
N TYR A 46 7.41 3.16 14.62
CA TYR A 46 6.15 3.27 15.34
C TYR A 46 5.01 3.79 14.45
N ALA A 47 5.28 4.81 13.63
CA ALA A 47 4.30 5.37 12.70
C ALA A 47 3.85 4.34 11.66
N ILE A 48 4.78 3.54 11.09
CA ILE A 48 4.48 2.46 10.16
C ILE A 48 3.57 1.42 10.81
N LEU A 49 3.96 0.90 11.96
CA LEU A 49 3.22 -0.16 12.66
C LEU A 49 1.83 0.33 13.12
N ARG A 50 1.75 1.58 13.58
CA ARG A 50 0.48 2.21 13.95
C ARG A 50 -0.47 2.32 12.75
N LEU A 51 0.01 2.82 11.60
CA LEU A 51 -0.81 2.95 10.40
C LEU A 51 -1.29 1.59 9.89
N ARG A 52 -0.42 0.57 9.88
CA ARG A 52 -0.77 -0.80 9.52
C ARG A 52 -1.81 -1.39 10.47
N SER A 53 -1.63 -1.21 11.77
CA SER A 53 -2.61 -1.65 12.77
C SER A 53 -3.97 -0.96 12.62
N GLU A 54 -3.98 0.36 12.39
CA GLU A 54 -5.20 1.14 12.15
C GLU A 54 -6.01 0.59 10.97
N VAL A 55 -5.34 0.24 9.87
CA VAL A 55 -6.00 -0.17 8.63
C VAL A 55 -6.23 -1.68 8.57
N PHE A 56 -5.18 -2.47 8.73
CA PHE A 56 -5.28 -3.92 8.50
C PHE A 56 -6.00 -4.66 9.64
N VAL A 57 -5.85 -4.19 10.88
CA VAL A 57 -6.47 -4.85 12.03
C VAL A 57 -7.79 -4.20 12.41
N VAL A 58 -7.77 -2.88 12.67
CA VAL A 58 -8.95 -2.20 13.21
C VAL A 58 -10.00 -1.95 12.13
N GLU A 59 -9.64 -1.29 11.03
CA GLU A 59 -10.61 -0.94 10.00
C GLU A 59 -11.13 -2.16 9.25
N GLN A 60 -10.24 -3.06 8.83
CA GLN A 60 -10.62 -4.31 8.15
C GLN A 60 -11.29 -5.31 9.09
N ASN A 61 -11.28 -5.06 10.40
CA ASN A 61 -11.82 -5.95 11.43
C ASN A 61 -11.25 -7.38 11.28
N CYS A 62 -9.97 -7.47 10.99
CA CYS A 62 -9.25 -8.71 10.76
C CYS A 62 -8.30 -8.94 11.94
N VAL A 63 -8.57 -9.98 12.72
CA VAL A 63 -7.76 -10.31 13.91
C VAL A 63 -6.62 -11.22 13.48
N PHE A 64 -5.47 -10.63 13.14
CA PHE A 64 -4.25 -11.36 12.81
C PHE A 64 -3.00 -10.64 13.34
N LEU A 65 -1.89 -11.35 13.40
CA LEU A 65 -0.61 -10.79 13.79
C LEU A 65 0.07 -10.14 12.58
N ASP A 66 -0.14 -8.85 12.39
CA ASP A 66 0.43 -8.10 11.26
C ASP A 66 1.96 -8.11 11.22
N MET A 67 2.62 -8.09 12.39
CA MET A 67 4.07 -8.17 12.53
C MET A 67 4.55 -9.61 12.36
N ASP A 68 4.93 -9.97 11.12
CA ASP A 68 5.22 -11.33 10.66
C ASP A 68 6.73 -11.70 10.72
N ASN A 69 7.56 -10.92 11.42
CA ASN A 69 9.02 -11.06 11.51
C ASN A 69 9.76 -10.94 10.16
N ASN A 70 9.14 -10.34 9.16
CA ASN A 70 9.76 -10.06 7.87
C ASN A 70 10.11 -8.58 7.68
N ASP A 71 9.65 -7.70 8.57
CA ASP A 71 9.95 -6.27 8.50
C ASP A 71 11.44 -5.98 8.54
N GLN A 72 12.19 -6.76 9.34
CA GLN A 72 13.64 -6.60 9.54
C GLN A 72 14.48 -6.84 8.28
N LYS A 73 13.94 -7.54 7.28
CA LYS A 73 14.62 -7.86 6.01
C LYS A 73 14.27 -6.88 4.89
N ALA A 74 13.31 -6.01 5.14
CA ALA A 74 12.66 -5.21 4.13
C ALA A 74 13.14 -3.76 4.11
N TYR A 75 12.91 -3.12 2.96
CA TYR A 75 12.85 -1.67 2.87
C TYR A 75 11.41 -1.21 3.08
N HIS A 76 11.27 -0.07 3.74
CA HIS A 76 9.98 0.54 4.03
C HIS A 76 9.86 1.88 3.30
N THR A 77 8.88 1.98 2.41
CA THR A 77 8.52 3.24 1.78
C THR A 77 7.55 3.97 2.68
N MET A 78 7.77 5.27 2.84
CA MET A 78 6.99 6.15 3.70
C MET A 78 6.58 7.40 2.93
N GLY A 79 5.31 7.76 2.99
CA GLY A 79 4.77 9.01 2.48
C GLY A 79 4.25 9.88 3.63
N TRP A 80 4.79 11.09 3.76
CA TRP A 80 4.52 12.02 4.86
C TRP A 80 3.82 13.29 4.38
N ILE A 81 2.83 13.75 5.14
CA ILE A 81 2.26 15.09 5.05
C ILE A 81 2.52 15.79 6.38
N GLY A 82 3.43 16.80 6.38
CA GLY A 82 3.96 17.32 7.65
C GLY A 82 4.63 16.21 8.45
N ASP A 83 4.18 16.01 9.68
CA ASP A 83 4.68 14.98 10.59
C ASP A 83 3.78 13.72 10.64
N GLU A 84 2.77 13.64 9.78
CA GLU A 84 1.87 12.49 9.71
C GLU A 84 2.26 11.53 8.60
N LEU A 85 2.46 10.23 8.94
CA LEU A 85 2.62 9.17 7.97
C LEU A 85 1.25 8.83 7.36
N VAL A 86 1.10 9.09 6.05
CA VAL A 86 -0.17 8.92 5.35
C VAL A 86 -0.20 7.71 4.42
N ALA A 87 0.97 7.17 4.08
CA ALA A 87 1.06 6.01 3.20
C ALA A 87 2.35 5.22 3.45
N SER A 88 2.32 3.90 3.31
CA SER A 88 3.51 3.05 3.44
C SER A 88 3.39 1.77 2.63
N THR A 89 4.56 1.22 2.24
CA THR A 89 4.72 -0.13 1.69
C THR A 89 5.94 -0.80 2.27
N ARG A 90 6.01 -2.13 2.09
CA ARG A 90 7.17 -2.97 2.42
C ARG A 90 7.71 -3.59 1.13
N LEU A 91 9.01 -3.40 0.86
CA LEU A 91 9.68 -3.84 -0.36
C LEU A 91 10.65 -4.97 -0.07
N PHE A 92 10.63 -5.99 -0.90
CA PHE A 92 11.52 -7.16 -0.82
C PHE A 92 12.26 -7.38 -2.14
N ASP A 93 13.52 -7.76 -2.02
CA ASP A 93 14.31 -8.26 -3.14
C ASP A 93 13.86 -9.65 -3.57
N ILE A 94 14.44 -10.14 -4.69
CA ILE A 94 14.17 -11.47 -5.24
C ILE A 94 14.37 -12.54 -4.15
N ASP A 95 13.49 -13.54 -4.16
CA ASP A 95 13.50 -14.71 -3.27
C ASP A 95 13.25 -14.42 -1.79
N GLN A 96 13.07 -13.16 -1.39
CA GLN A 96 12.79 -12.83 0.00
C GLN A 96 11.32 -13.04 0.41
N SER A 97 10.39 -12.90 -0.53
CA SER A 97 8.95 -13.10 -0.31
C SER A 97 8.36 -14.11 -1.29
N TYR A 98 8.72 -14.02 -2.56
CA TYR A 98 8.28 -14.95 -3.60
C TYR A 98 9.48 -15.45 -4.40
N PRO A 99 9.62 -16.78 -4.62
CA PRO A 99 10.71 -17.32 -5.45
C PRO A 99 10.73 -16.71 -6.85
N GLY A 100 11.86 -16.14 -7.24
CA GLY A 100 12.08 -15.53 -8.56
C GLY A 100 11.50 -14.14 -8.77
N TYR A 101 10.94 -13.50 -7.73
CA TYR A 101 10.30 -12.20 -7.84
C TYR A 101 10.71 -11.24 -6.73
N GLN A 102 10.80 -9.96 -7.07
CA GLN A 102 10.69 -8.88 -6.08
C GLN A 102 9.25 -8.79 -5.56
N SER A 103 9.03 -8.10 -4.43
CA SER A 103 7.68 -7.92 -3.92
C SER A 103 7.45 -6.55 -3.31
N ILE A 104 6.23 -6.06 -3.46
CA ILE A 104 5.69 -4.89 -2.76
C ILE A 104 4.51 -5.40 -1.93
N GLY A 105 4.63 -5.32 -0.61
CA GLY A 105 3.59 -5.75 0.33
C GLY A 105 3.22 -4.67 1.33
N ARG A 106 2.27 -4.99 2.21
CA ARG A 106 1.79 -4.09 3.26
C ARG A 106 1.45 -2.70 2.72
N VAL A 107 0.79 -2.65 1.54
CA VAL A 107 0.36 -1.41 0.88
C VAL A 107 -0.76 -0.79 1.71
N VAL A 108 -0.52 0.37 2.28
CA VAL A 108 -1.47 1.03 3.18
C VAL A 108 -1.52 2.53 2.97
N CYS A 109 -2.72 3.10 3.04
CA CYS A 109 -2.94 4.54 3.07
C CYS A 109 -3.86 4.90 4.24
N SER A 110 -3.55 6.02 4.89
CA SER A 110 -4.34 6.54 6.02
C SER A 110 -5.79 6.79 5.61
N PRO A 111 -6.77 6.31 6.39
CA PRO A 111 -8.19 6.58 6.17
C PRO A 111 -8.51 8.08 6.07
N ARG A 112 -7.76 8.91 6.79
CA ARG A 112 -7.94 10.37 6.82
C ARG A 112 -7.48 11.08 5.55
N HIS A 113 -6.62 10.44 4.74
CA HIS A 113 -6.00 11.02 3.55
C HIS A 113 -6.34 10.25 2.27
N ARG A 114 -7.55 9.70 2.19
CA ARG A 114 -8.07 9.04 0.99
C ARG A 114 -8.60 10.04 -0.03
N GLY A 115 -8.73 9.61 -1.28
CA GLY A 115 -9.25 10.47 -2.35
C GLY A 115 -8.26 11.49 -2.93
N ILE A 116 -7.08 11.64 -2.33
CA ILE A 116 -6.02 12.56 -2.80
C ILE A 116 -5.03 11.90 -3.79
N GLY A 117 -5.28 10.65 -4.22
CA GLY A 117 -4.38 9.94 -5.13
C GLY A 117 -3.15 9.29 -4.49
N ALA A 118 -2.98 9.38 -3.16
CA ALA A 118 -1.82 8.88 -2.43
C ALA A 118 -1.47 7.42 -2.74
N GLY A 119 -2.46 6.53 -2.87
CA GLY A 119 -2.23 5.12 -3.18
C GLY A 119 -1.58 4.89 -4.56
N LYS A 120 -1.99 5.67 -5.57
CA LYS A 120 -1.39 5.58 -6.91
C LYS A 120 0.03 6.12 -6.93
N GLU A 121 0.28 7.22 -6.22
CA GLU A 121 1.63 7.78 -6.06
C GLU A 121 2.54 6.84 -5.26
N LEU A 122 2.04 6.28 -4.14
CA LEU A 122 2.76 5.30 -3.34
C LEU A 122 3.24 4.12 -4.20
N MET A 123 2.34 3.53 -4.99
CA MET A 123 2.69 2.38 -5.83
C MET A 123 3.69 2.74 -6.92
N LYS A 124 3.55 3.90 -7.58
CA LYS A 124 4.53 4.37 -8.57
C LYS A 124 5.91 4.59 -7.95
N TYR A 125 5.94 5.22 -6.78
CA TYR A 125 7.18 5.44 -6.04
C TYR A 125 7.81 4.11 -5.60
N SER A 126 7.02 3.19 -5.05
CA SER A 126 7.49 1.87 -4.61
C SER A 126 8.06 1.02 -5.76
N ILE A 127 7.46 1.09 -6.96
CA ILE A 127 8.01 0.43 -8.16
C ILE A 127 9.37 1.00 -8.54
N ALA A 128 9.48 2.33 -8.57
CA ALA A 128 10.75 3.01 -8.87
C ALA A 128 11.84 2.68 -7.82
N GLU A 129 11.46 2.58 -6.56
CA GLU A 129 12.38 2.19 -5.48
C GLU A 129 12.80 0.72 -5.57
N CYS A 130 11.92 -0.22 -5.95
CA CYS A 130 12.32 -1.59 -6.24
C CYS A 130 13.38 -1.64 -7.35
N GLU A 131 13.16 -0.92 -8.46
CA GLU A 131 14.12 -0.85 -9.57
C GLU A 131 15.45 -0.20 -9.14
N ARG A 132 15.40 0.86 -8.34
CA ARG A 132 16.60 1.56 -7.82
C ARG A 132 17.42 0.71 -6.87
N LEU A 133 16.74 -0.02 -5.95
CA LEU A 133 17.40 -0.79 -4.88
C LEU A 133 17.90 -2.16 -5.34
N PHE A 134 17.10 -2.84 -6.18
CA PHE A 134 17.27 -4.25 -6.49
C PHE A 134 17.51 -4.53 -7.97
N GLY A 135 17.46 -3.49 -8.82
CA GLY A 135 17.48 -3.66 -10.28
C GLY A 135 16.09 -3.98 -10.86
N LYS A 136 16.03 -4.02 -12.19
CA LYS A 136 14.76 -4.24 -12.91
C LYS A 136 14.45 -5.73 -13.00
N HIS A 137 13.50 -6.18 -12.22
CA HIS A 137 13.00 -7.56 -12.18
C HIS A 137 11.48 -7.58 -12.06
N PRO A 138 10.83 -8.70 -12.42
CA PRO A 138 9.40 -8.84 -12.22
C PRO A 138 9.00 -8.72 -10.75
N ILE A 139 7.92 -7.97 -10.48
CA ILE A 139 7.39 -7.75 -9.14
C ILE A 139 6.11 -8.56 -8.98
N LYS A 140 6.03 -9.37 -7.91
CA LYS A 140 4.84 -10.15 -7.56
C LYS A 140 4.19 -9.62 -6.30
N ILE A 141 2.84 -9.57 -6.30
CA ILE A 141 2.02 -9.17 -5.18
C ILE A 141 0.87 -10.15 -4.97
N GLY A 142 0.41 -10.30 -3.72
CA GLY A 142 -0.92 -10.81 -3.39
C GLY A 142 -1.87 -9.61 -3.29
N ALA A 143 -2.74 -9.43 -4.27
CA ALA A 143 -3.65 -8.31 -4.31
C ALA A 143 -5.04 -8.73 -3.85
N GLN A 144 -5.68 -7.94 -2.98
CA GLN A 144 -7.10 -8.15 -2.71
C GLN A 144 -7.91 -8.01 -4.00
N LEU A 145 -8.82 -8.95 -4.25
CA LEU A 145 -9.51 -9.11 -5.53
C LEU A 145 -10.18 -7.82 -6.04
N TYR A 146 -10.80 -7.06 -5.16
CA TYR A 146 -11.48 -5.81 -5.54
C TYR A 146 -10.53 -4.72 -6.03
N LEU A 147 -9.21 -4.82 -5.77
CA LEU A 147 -8.17 -3.92 -6.27
C LEU A 147 -7.58 -4.35 -7.62
N LYS A 148 -8.05 -5.42 -8.23
CA LYS A 148 -7.54 -5.91 -9.52
C LYS A 148 -7.44 -4.81 -10.57
N LYS A 149 -8.50 -3.97 -10.68
CA LYS A 149 -8.50 -2.85 -11.64
C LYS A 149 -7.42 -1.82 -11.31
N PHE A 150 -7.29 -1.45 -10.02
CA PHE A 150 -6.30 -0.49 -9.56
C PHE A 150 -4.86 -0.94 -9.90
N TYR A 151 -4.51 -2.18 -9.59
CA TYR A 151 -3.20 -2.70 -9.94
C TYR A 151 -3.02 -2.90 -11.45
N GLY A 152 -4.07 -3.28 -12.16
CA GLY A 152 -4.05 -3.38 -13.62
C GLY A 152 -3.70 -2.06 -14.31
N GLU A 153 -4.21 -0.92 -13.83
CA GLU A 153 -3.85 0.42 -14.32
C GLU A 153 -2.37 0.78 -14.09
N LEU A 154 -1.69 0.07 -13.20
CA LEU A 154 -0.27 0.25 -12.87
C LEU A 154 0.62 -0.83 -13.53
N GLY A 155 0.06 -1.66 -14.40
CA GLY A 155 0.79 -2.64 -15.20
C GLY A 155 0.94 -4.02 -14.56
N TRP A 156 0.15 -4.35 -13.53
CA TRP A 156 0.06 -5.71 -13.02
C TRP A 156 -0.98 -6.54 -13.77
N GLU A 157 -0.65 -7.81 -14.03
CA GLU A 157 -1.54 -8.80 -14.61
C GLU A 157 -1.78 -9.93 -13.61
N GLN A 158 -3.01 -10.47 -13.58
CA GLN A 158 -3.32 -11.62 -12.74
C GLN A 158 -2.51 -12.84 -13.21
N ALA A 159 -1.88 -13.54 -12.28
CA ALA A 159 -0.94 -14.64 -12.54
C ALA A 159 -1.30 -15.93 -11.78
N GLY A 160 -2.55 -16.15 -11.49
CA GLY A 160 -3.05 -17.34 -10.81
C GLY A 160 -4.51 -17.22 -10.41
N GLU A 161 -5.02 -18.27 -9.78
CA GLU A 161 -6.39 -18.33 -9.28
C GLU A 161 -6.57 -17.50 -8.02
N MET A 162 -7.81 -17.15 -7.70
CA MET A 162 -8.20 -16.49 -6.46
C MET A 162 -8.01 -17.45 -5.28
N TYR A 163 -7.55 -16.92 -4.16
CA TYR A 163 -7.39 -17.64 -2.89
C TYR A 163 -7.87 -16.76 -1.73
N TYR A 164 -8.10 -17.37 -0.58
CA TYR A 164 -8.43 -16.66 0.65
C TYR A 164 -7.19 -16.49 1.52
N GLU A 165 -6.99 -15.27 2.03
CA GLU A 165 -6.02 -14.96 3.07
C GLU A 165 -6.75 -14.14 4.14
N ASP A 166 -6.82 -14.67 5.38
CA ASP A 166 -7.58 -14.08 6.50
C ASP A 166 -9.04 -13.71 6.13
N ASP A 167 -9.74 -14.63 5.46
CA ASP A 167 -11.12 -14.49 4.96
C ASP A 167 -11.34 -13.40 3.90
N ILE A 168 -10.27 -12.86 3.35
CA ILE A 168 -10.30 -11.86 2.27
C ILE A 168 -9.88 -12.51 0.95
N GLU A 169 -10.65 -12.27 -0.12
CA GLU A 169 -10.32 -12.75 -1.46
C GLU A 169 -9.08 -12.05 -2.01
N HIS A 170 -8.07 -12.83 -2.40
CA HIS A 170 -6.83 -12.37 -3.00
C HIS A 170 -6.57 -13.02 -4.35
N ILE A 171 -5.82 -12.34 -5.20
CA ILE A 171 -5.27 -12.87 -6.46
C ILE A 171 -3.78 -12.59 -6.53
N PRO A 172 -2.97 -13.54 -7.00
CA PRO A 172 -1.58 -13.26 -7.34
C PRO A 172 -1.53 -12.39 -8.60
N MET A 173 -0.75 -11.32 -8.55
CA MET A 173 -0.52 -10.45 -9.70
C MET A 173 0.98 -10.23 -9.92
N ILE A 174 1.39 -10.14 -11.20
CA ILE A 174 2.78 -9.93 -11.60
C ILE A 174 2.86 -8.72 -12.52
N ARG A 175 3.87 -7.88 -12.29
CA ARG A 175 4.31 -6.80 -13.15
C ARG A 175 5.70 -7.14 -13.68
N LYS A 176 5.85 -7.10 -15.02
CA LYS A 176 7.12 -7.38 -15.74
C LYS A 176 8.00 -6.14 -15.86
#